data_5888453b89390e3b1be61aa011b95702
#
_entry.id   5888453b89390e3b1be61aa011b95702
#
_cell.length_a   1.000
_cell.length_b   1.000
_cell.length_c   1.000
_cell.angle_alpha   90.00
_cell.angle_beta   90.00
_cell.angle_gamma   90.00
#
_symmetry.space_group_name_H-M   'P 1'
#
loop_
_entity.id
_entity.type
_entity.pdbx_description
1 polymer ?
#
loop_
_entity_poly.entity_id
_entity_poly.type
_entity_poly.pdbx_seq_one_letter_code
_entity_poly.pdbx_strand_id
1 'polypeptide(L)'
;MHGVTITELIEKMHLRNSTPQIDTDKIVLTHPDVNRPALQLTGFFDHFDRERVQIIGYVEQAYIKTMERDVKRQMFDKLTSSQIPCLVFSRGQEPDDDLLEYCNYYGVPCLVSDK
;
A
#
# COMPACT_ATOMS: atom_id res chain seq x y z
N MET A 1 18.28 -12.30 10.93
CA MET A 1 17.82 -11.08 10.31
C MET A 1 16.73 -10.41 11.15
N HIS A 2 16.88 -9.14 11.37
CA HIS A 2 15.92 -8.40 12.18
C HIS A 2 14.94 -7.68 11.28
N GLY A 3 13.69 -8.06 11.38
CA GLY A 3 12.62 -7.35 10.71
C GLY A 3 12.17 -6.16 11.52
N VAL A 4 11.52 -5.21 10.86
CA VAL A 4 10.89 -4.05 11.48
C VAL A 4 9.40 -4.25 11.35
N THR A 5 8.64 -4.06 12.43
CA THR A 5 7.18 -4.16 12.34
C THR A 5 6.62 -2.93 11.63
N ILE A 6 5.40 -3.05 11.10
CA ILE A 6 4.74 -1.88 10.51
C ILE A 6 4.49 -0.81 11.58
N THR A 7 4.23 -1.21 12.83
CA THR A 7 4.11 -0.26 13.95
C THR A 7 5.38 0.58 14.10
N GLU A 8 6.55 -0.06 14.07
CA GLU A 8 7.82 0.65 14.15
C GLU A 8 8.04 1.57 12.94
N LEU A 9 7.64 1.13 11.76
CA LEU A 9 7.73 1.96 10.55
C LEU A 9 6.87 3.22 10.69
N ILE A 10 5.62 3.07 11.16
CA ILE A 10 4.71 4.19 11.37
C ILE A 10 5.32 5.21 12.32
N GLU A 11 5.86 4.74 13.45
CA GLU A 11 6.46 5.62 14.45
C GLU A 11 7.71 6.31 13.92
N LYS A 12 8.59 5.56 13.28
CA LYS A 12 9.87 6.08 12.81
C LYS A 12 9.72 7.09 11.68
N MET A 13 8.78 6.86 10.79
CA MET A 13 8.55 7.70 9.61
C MET A 13 7.43 8.72 9.81
N HIS A 14 6.82 8.76 10.98
CA HIS A 14 5.71 9.66 11.32
C HIS A 14 4.56 9.55 10.31
N LEU A 15 4.14 8.31 10.04
CA LEU A 15 3.07 8.05 9.08
C LEU A 15 1.71 8.14 9.74
N ARG A 16 0.70 8.58 8.98
CA ARG A 16 -0.70 8.55 9.42
C ARG A 16 -1.29 7.20 9.01
N ASN A 17 -1.97 6.54 9.93
CA ASN A 17 -2.56 5.22 9.69
C ASN A 17 -4.03 5.37 9.28
N SER A 18 -4.34 5.06 8.02
CA SER A 18 -5.70 5.13 7.49
C SER A 18 -6.50 3.85 7.72
N THR A 19 -5.86 2.80 8.25
CA THR A 19 -6.50 1.52 8.55
C THR A 19 -6.24 1.12 10.01
N PRO A 20 -6.71 1.91 10.98
CA PRO A 20 -6.33 1.71 12.40
C PRO A 20 -6.79 0.39 13.01
N GLN A 21 -7.76 -0.29 12.40
CA GLN A 21 -8.25 -1.57 12.90
C GLN A 21 -7.35 -2.75 12.53
N ILE A 22 -6.35 -2.56 11.67
CA ILE A 22 -5.39 -3.61 11.32
C ILE A 22 -4.27 -3.63 12.36
N ASP A 23 -3.94 -4.83 12.86
CA ASP A 23 -2.86 -5.01 13.84
C ASP A 23 -1.50 -4.95 13.16
N THR A 24 -0.87 -3.78 13.20
CA THR A 24 0.43 -3.55 12.55
C THR A 24 1.60 -4.16 13.32
N ASP A 25 1.41 -4.58 14.56
CA ASP A 25 2.45 -5.26 15.34
C ASP A 25 2.79 -6.65 14.80
N LYS A 26 1.85 -7.26 14.09
CA LYS A 26 1.99 -8.62 13.57
C LYS A 26 2.61 -8.68 12.17
N ILE A 27 2.78 -7.53 11.51
CA ILE A 27 3.31 -7.48 10.16
C ILE A 27 4.77 -7.01 10.24
N VAL A 28 5.67 -7.87 9.77
CA VAL A 28 7.11 -7.64 9.86
C VAL A 28 7.67 -7.44 8.45
N LEU A 29 8.39 -6.33 8.27
CA LEU A 29 9.12 -6.07 7.03
C LEU A 29 10.44 -6.81 7.06
N THR A 30 10.69 -7.62 6.03
CA THR A 30 11.93 -8.37 5.90
C THR A 30 12.81 -7.84 4.78
N HIS A 31 12.28 -6.89 3.99
CA HIS A 31 13.00 -6.34 2.84
C HIS A 31 13.23 -4.84 3.05
N PRO A 32 14.47 -4.34 2.90
CA PRO A 32 14.77 -2.93 3.18
C PRO A 32 14.34 -1.97 2.10
N ASP A 33 14.11 -2.43 0.88
CA ASP A 33 13.79 -1.56 -0.25
C ASP A 33 12.28 -1.35 -0.37
N VAL A 34 11.92 -0.24 -1.03
CA VAL A 34 10.54 0.05 -1.37
C VAL A 34 10.28 -0.30 -2.84
N ASN A 35 9.00 -0.41 -3.21
CA ASN A 35 8.59 -0.64 -4.60
C ASN A 35 7.52 0.37 -4.98
N ARG A 36 7.57 0.85 -6.23
CA ARG A 36 6.49 1.64 -6.81
C ARG A 36 5.72 0.72 -7.76
N PRO A 37 4.47 0.40 -7.48
CA PRO A 37 3.74 -0.63 -8.25
C PRO A 37 3.15 -0.09 -9.56
N ALA A 38 3.95 0.63 -10.35
CA ALA A 38 3.47 1.27 -11.57
C ALA A 38 2.89 0.26 -12.58
N LEU A 39 3.58 -0.84 -12.81
CA LEU A 39 3.09 -1.88 -13.72
C LEU A 39 1.86 -2.59 -13.16
N GLN A 40 1.81 -2.79 -11.84
CA GLN A 40 0.67 -3.45 -11.20
C GLN A 40 -0.60 -2.63 -11.34
N LEU A 41 -0.49 -1.30 -11.38
CA LEU A 41 -1.65 -0.44 -11.60
C LEU A 41 -2.27 -0.66 -12.98
N THR A 42 -1.49 -1.14 -13.96
CA THR A 42 -2.00 -1.48 -15.28
C THR A 42 -2.53 -2.91 -15.37
N GLY A 43 -2.44 -3.67 -14.28
CA GLY A 43 -2.91 -5.05 -14.23
C GLY A 43 -1.83 -6.10 -14.43
N PHE A 44 -0.57 -5.70 -14.61
CA PHE A 44 0.53 -6.63 -14.81
C PHE A 44 1.16 -6.98 -13.46
N PHE A 45 1.02 -8.24 -13.03
CA PHE A 45 1.50 -8.68 -11.71
C PHE A 45 2.63 -9.72 -11.78
N ASP A 46 3.09 -10.07 -12.96
CA ASP A 46 4.24 -10.97 -13.08
C ASP A 46 5.49 -10.26 -12.55
N HIS A 47 6.31 -10.97 -11.80
CA HIS A 47 7.55 -10.44 -11.20
C HIS A 47 7.30 -9.27 -10.23
N PHE A 48 6.16 -9.28 -9.54
CA PHE A 48 5.82 -8.24 -8.58
C PHE A 48 6.65 -8.39 -7.29
N ASP A 49 7.29 -7.29 -6.86
CA ASP A 49 8.07 -7.24 -5.62
C ASP A 49 7.17 -7.07 -4.40
N ARG A 50 6.36 -8.10 -4.13
CA ARG A 50 5.31 -8.06 -3.10
C ARG A 50 5.82 -7.94 -1.67
N GLU A 51 7.09 -8.31 -1.42
CA GLU A 51 7.67 -8.28 -0.08
C GLU A 51 8.06 -6.89 0.37
N ARG A 52 8.07 -5.93 -0.55
CA ARG A 52 8.51 -4.57 -0.28
C ARG A 52 7.34 -3.68 0.12
N VAL A 53 7.66 -2.62 0.87
CA VAL A 53 6.71 -1.52 1.08
C VAL A 53 6.33 -0.94 -0.28
N GLN A 54 5.03 -0.82 -0.54
CA GLN A 54 4.54 -0.31 -1.83
C GLN A 54 4.24 1.19 -1.69
N ILE A 55 4.93 2.01 -2.46
CA ILE A 55 4.77 3.48 -2.41
C ILE A 55 3.87 3.95 -3.56
N ILE A 56 2.80 4.64 -3.23
CA ILE A 56 1.93 5.30 -4.19
C ILE A 56 2.27 6.77 -4.20
N GLY A 57 3.01 7.20 -5.21
CA GLY A 57 3.41 8.59 -5.35
C GLY A 57 2.39 9.41 -6.12
N TYR A 58 2.73 10.65 -6.41
CA TYR A 58 1.85 11.58 -7.10
C TYR A 58 1.44 11.06 -8.49
N VAL A 59 2.39 10.51 -9.23
CA VAL A 59 2.14 10.02 -10.59
C VAL A 59 1.23 8.80 -10.57
N GLU A 60 1.47 7.86 -9.64
CA GLU A 60 0.65 6.67 -9.48
C GLU A 60 -0.79 7.04 -9.11
N GLN A 61 -0.95 7.97 -8.18
CA GLN A 61 -2.28 8.41 -7.75
C GLN A 61 -3.03 9.11 -8.90
N ALA A 62 -2.32 9.94 -9.68
CA ALA A 62 -2.91 10.60 -10.84
C ALA A 62 -3.44 9.57 -11.85
N TYR A 63 -2.68 8.51 -12.07
CA TYR A 63 -3.09 7.43 -12.98
C TYR A 63 -4.34 6.71 -12.43
N ILE A 64 -4.34 6.38 -11.13
CA ILE A 64 -5.47 5.72 -10.49
C ILE A 64 -6.76 6.53 -10.69
N LYS A 65 -6.67 7.85 -10.59
CA LYS A 65 -7.84 8.73 -10.75
C LYS A 65 -8.42 8.74 -12.15
N THR A 66 -7.65 8.28 -13.16
CA THR A 66 -8.15 8.18 -14.53
C THR A 66 -8.90 6.88 -14.80
N MET A 67 -8.82 5.91 -13.90
CA MET A 67 -9.39 4.57 -14.12
C MET A 67 -10.89 4.56 -13.87
N GLU A 68 -11.62 3.79 -14.70
CA GLU A 68 -13.02 3.51 -14.42
C GLU A 68 -13.13 2.68 -13.13
N ARG A 69 -14.23 2.87 -12.41
CA ARG A 69 -14.40 2.30 -11.09
C ARG A 69 -14.27 0.77 -11.08
N ASP A 70 -14.90 0.08 -12.03
CA ASP A 70 -14.85 -1.39 -12.06
C ASP A 70 -13.42 -1.91 -12.27
N VAL A 71 -12.69 -1.30 -13.20
CA VAL A 71 -11.29 -1.65 -13.49
C VAL A 71 -10.41 -1.33 -12.28
N LYS A 72 -10.63 -0.18 -11.68
CA LYS A 72 -9.90 0.26 -10.49
C LYS A 72 -10.12 -0.70 -9.32
N ARG A 73 -11.37 -1.11 -9.07
CA ARG A 73 -11.68 -2.06 -8.00
C ARG A 73 -11.01 -3.41 -8.23
N GLN A 74 -11.00 -3.90 -9.45
CA GLN A 74 -10.31 -5.16 -9.78
C GLN A 74 -8.81 -5.06 -9.52
N MET A 75 -8.21 -3.94 -9.89
CA MET A 75 -6.78 -3.71 -9.64
C MET A 75 -6.49 -3.62 -8.13
N PHE A 76 -7.32 -2.90 -7.37
CA PHE A 76 -7.17 -2.80 -5.93
C PHE A 76 -7.29 -4.16 -5.25
N ASP A 77 -8.26 -4.97 -5.66
CA ASP A 77 -8.44 -6.32 -5.14
C ASP A 77 -7.17 -7.15 -5.36
N LYS A 78 -6.65 -7.13 -6.57
CA LYS A 78 -5.46 -7.90 -6.91
C LYS A 78 -4.22 -7.42 -6.16
N LEU A 79 -4.04 -6.10 -6.05
CA LEU A 79 -2.92 -5.50 -5.34
C LEU A 79 -2.95 -5.89 -3.85
N THR A 80 -4.09 -5.71 -3.21
CA THR A 80 -4.22 -5.96 -1.77
C THR A 80 -4.24 -7.44 -1.42
N SER A 81 -4.68 -8.31 -2.33
CA SER A 81 -4.65 -9.76 -2.11
C SER A 81 -3.27 -10.38 -2.38
N SER A 82 -2.30 -9.60 -2.86
CA SER A 82 -0.96 -10.10 -3.21
C SER A 82 -0.04 -10.28 -2.01
N GLN A 83 -0.53 -10.12 -0.80
CA GLN A 83 0.25 -10.31 0.45
C GLN A 83 1.38 -9.28 0.60
N ILE A 84 1.13 -8.05 0.18
CA ILE A 84 2.08 -6.96 0.41
C ILE A 84 2.06 -6.54 1.88
N PRO A 85 3.19 -6.04 2.43
CA PRO A 85 3.23 -5.66 3.84
C PRO A 85 2.46 -4.39 4.16
N CYS A 86 2.42 -3.43 3.26
CA CYS A 86 1.65 -2.19 3.43
C CYS A 86 1.70 -1.35 2.16
N LEU A 87 0.80 -0.36 2.11
CA LEU A 87 0.80 0.69 1.10
C LEU A 87 1.12 2.01 1.79
N VAL A 88 1.96 2.85 1.18
CA VAL A 88 2.25 4.18 1.70
C VAL A 88 1.98 5.21 0.60
N PHE A 89 1.05 6.12 0.87
CA PHE A 89 0.76 7.24 -0.02
C PHE A 89 1.64 8.41 0.36
N SER A 90 2.36 8.97 -0.61
CA SER A 90 3.25 10.10 -0.36
C SER A 90 2.52 11.45 -0.48
N ARG A 91 3.18 12.51 -0.03
CA ARG A 91 2.73 13.91 -0.17
C ARG A 91 1.35 14.19 0.42
N GLY A 92 0.98 13.50 1.49
CA GLY A 92 -0.29 13.70 2.17
C GLY A 92 -1.51 13.32 1.35
N GLN A 93 -1.35 12.52 0.30
CA GLN A 93 -2.46 12.13 -0.57
C GLN A 93 -3.40 11.17 0.16
N GLU A 94 -4.70 11.39 -0.02
CA GLU A 94 -5.70 10.53 0.61
C GLU A 94 -5.96 9.29 -0.24
N PRO A 95 -5.94 8.08 0.36
CA PRO A 95 -6.31 6.86 -0.35
C PRO A 95 -7.77 6.87 -0.77
N ASP A 96 -8.05 6.21 -1.89
CA ASP A 96 -9.39 6.00 -2.40
C ASP A 96 -10.19 5.16 -1.40
N ASP A 97 -11.46 5.50 -1.18
CA ASP A 97 -12.33 4.76 -0.25
C ASP A 97 -12.49 3.30 -0.63
N ASP A 98 -12.59 3.00 -1.92
CA ASP A 98 -12.65 1.61 -2.39
C ASP A 98 -11.37 0.85 -2.04
N LEU A 99 -10.21 1.50 -2.18
CA LEU A 99 -8.94 0.88 -1.79
C LEU A 99 -8.91 0.57 -0.29
N LEU A 100 -9.35 1.50 0.54
CA LEU A 100 -9.38 1.28 1.99
C LEU A 100 -10.25 0.09 2.36
N GLU A 101 -11.37 -0.10 1.66
CA GLU A 101 -12.23 -1.26 1.84
C GLU A 101 -11.48 -2.56 1.61
N TYR A 102 -10.75 -2.65 0.49
CA TYR A 102 -9.94 -3.85 0.19
C TYR A 102 -8.78 -4.02 1.17
N CYS A 103 -8.13 -2.92 1.55
CA CYS A 103 -7.06 -2.96 2.55
C CYS A 103 -7.54 -3.57 3.86
N ASN A 104 -8.69 -3.12 4.34
CA ASN A 104 -9.27 -3.66 5.57
C ASN A 104 -9.69 -5.12 5.42
N TYR A 105 -10.21 -5.49 4.26
CA TYR A 105 -10.63 -6.87 4.01
C TYR A 105 -9.45 -7.84 4.02
N TYR A 106 -8.35 -7.46 3.37
CA TYR A 106 -7.17 -8.34 3.26
C TYR A 106 -6.14 -8.12 4.37
N GLY A 107 -6.35 -7.15 5.25
CA GLY A 107 -5.41 -6.87 6.34
C GLY A 107 -4.13 -6.20 5.89
N VAL A 108 -4.20 -5.34 4.89
CA VAL A 108 -3.04 -4.59 4.37
C VAL A 108 -3.06 -3.17 4.92
N PRO A 109 -2.13 -2.79 5.80
CA PRO A 109 -2.09 -1.41 6.30
C PRO A 109 -1.94 -0.39 5.19
N CYS A 110 -2.75 0.67 5.24
CA CYS A 110 -2.68 1.79 4.32
C CYS A 110 -2.28 3.04 5.09
N LEU A 111 -1.13 3.60 4.73
CA LEU A 111 -0.48 4.65 5.50
C LEU A 111 -0.25 5.86 4.60
N VAL A 112 -0.15 7.03 5.23
CA VAL A 112 0.07 8.29 4.49
C VAL A 112 1.30 9.00 5.07
N SER A 113 2.20 9.41 4.18
CA SER A 113 3.36 10.21 4.52
C SER A 113 3.14 11.64 4.03
N ASP A 114 3.58 12.63 4.82
CA ASP A 114 3.54 14.03 4.40
C ASP A 114 4.57 14.36 3.31
N LYS A 115 5.52 13.47 3.10
CA LYS A 115 6.62 13.70 2.15
C LYS A 115 6.33 13.06 0.79
#